data_9202b385c137ea07db2b5049ac1f4dbc
#
_entry.id   9202b385c137ea07db2b5049ac1f4dbc
#
_cell.length_a   1.000
_cell.length_b   1.000
_cell.length_c   1.000
_cell.angle_alpha   90.00
_cell.angle_beta   90.00
_cell.angle_gamma   90.00
#
_symmetry.space_group_name_H-M   'P 1'
#
loop_
_entity.id
_entity.type
_entity.pdbx_description
1 polymer ?
#
loop_
_entity_poly.entity_id
_entity_poly.type
_entity_poly.pdbx_seq_one_letter_code
_entity_poly.pdbx_strand_id
1 'polypeptide(L)'
;MLARCRTAAWIALLVRLSIPGPLPAQSSSPPIREGYVDAGNGVRLFYRLLGTARDTLVIVHGGPGFSSGYFGHDLDALVATGRGHALLFYDQRGAGRSTLVKDSAELSAPRFVADLEAVRRHFKFQKLTMLGHSWGAGVLALYAAQYPERVGRMVIVGGIPLTAQGLAAFFAGLRAGRDSATRRRMSQWETALAADPEDQTACRESNALFFTPFFVDTTGTTLRHVDFCSDPAPARRNSAVVNRYTWASLGAYDWRPAVQRVTAPALIIHGDREVIPMEYAREWAAAMPNGRLLIMRGVGHFLYVEDPARFFSAVDTFLTGGWPSGTSGK
;
A
#
# COMPACT_ATOMS: atom_id res chain seq x y z
N MET A 1 21.50 -75.10 62.99
CA MET A 1 22.27 -73.81 62.76
C MET A 1 22.01 -73.31 61.37
N LEU A 2 21.17 -72.29 61.29
CA LEU A 2 20.64 -71.73 60.02
C LEU A 2 21.43 -70.46 59.71
N ALA A 3 22.15 -70.47 58.60
CA ALA A 3 22.85 -69.29 58.07
C ALA A 3 21.87 -68.46 57.20
N ARG A 4 21.68 -67.22 57.58
CA ARG A 4 20.88 -66.25 56.82
C ARG A 4 21.73 -65.56 55.77
N CYS A 5 21.38 -65.79 54.50
CA CYS A 5 21.95 -65.10 53.33
C CYS A 5 21.23 -63.72 53.19
N ARG A 6 21.94 -62.62 53.20
CA ARG A 6 21.44 -61.26 52.95
C ARG A 6 21.74 -60.92 51.48
N THR A 7 20.73 -60.86 50.67
CA THR A 7 20.82 -60.33 49.31
C THR A 7 20.75 -58.80 49.34
N ALA A 8 21.81 -58.14 48.87
CA ALA A 8 21.87 -56.68 48.68
C ALA A 8 21.26 -56.35 47.27
N ALA A 9 20.18 -55.61 47.28
CA ALA A 9 19.56 -55.09 46.04
C ALA A 9 20.28 -53.80 45.64
N TRP A 10 20.91 -53.78 44.44
CA TRP A 10 21.47 -52.58 43.83
C TRP A 10 20.33 -51.85 43.08
N ILE A 11 19.97 -50.62 43.55
CA ILE A 11 19.06 -49.75 42.83
C ILE A 11 19.92 -48.91 41.84
N ALA A 12 19.78 -49.23 40.55
CA ALA A 12 20.41 -48.43 39.45
C ALA A 12 19.58 -47.14 39.25
N LEU A 13 20.17 -46.02 39.65
CA LEU A 13 19.55 -44.67 39.40
C LEU A 13 19.85 -44.27 37.93
N LEU A 14 18.88 -44.40 37.06
CA LEU A 14 18.91 -43.92 35.67
C LEU A 14 18.74 -42.39 35.65
N VAL A 15 19.82 -41.64 35.63
CA VAL A 15 19.80 -40.20 35.38
C VAL A 15 19.50 -39.96 33.88
N ARG A 16 18.27 -39.55 33.57
CA ARG A 16 17.93 -39.08 32.22
C ARG A 16 18.56 -37.72 32.01
N LEU A 17 19.64 -37.65 31.25
CA LEU A 17 20.16 -36.39 30.67
C LEU A 17 19.15 -35.89 29.65
N SER A 18 18.37 -34.86 30.02
CA SER A 18 17.56 -34.11 29.08
C SER A 18 18.49 -33.24 28.22
N ILE A 19 18.68 -33.60 26.96
CA ILE A 19 19.34 -32.76 25.97
C ILE A 19 18.37 -31.58 25.72
N PRO A 20 18.76 -30.31 25.98
CA PRO A 20 17.92 -29.20 25.61
C PRO A 20 17.70 -29.19 24.11
N GLY A 21 16.44 -29.26 23.66
CA GLY A 21 16.10 -29.11 22.27
C GLY A 21 16.58 -27.75 21.74
N PRO A 22 16.79 -27.61 20.42
CA PRO A 22 17.21 -26.34 19.84
C PRO A 22 16.19 -25.26 20.24
N LEU A 23 16.69 -24.17 20.79
CA LEU A 23 15.89 -22.97 21.08
C LEU A 23 15.21 -22.56 19.77
N PRO A 24 13.92 -22.19 19.78
CA PRO A 24 13.27 -21.65 18.61
C PRO A 24 14.09 -20.43 18.14
N ALA A 25 14.45 -20.42 16.87
CA ALA A 25 15.14 -19.30 16.27
C ALA A 25 14.30 -18.03 16.54
N GLN A 26 14.88 -17.08 17.26
CA GLN A 26 14.25 -15.78 17.44
C GLN A 26 14.09 -15.19 16.05
N SER A 27 12.85 -14.96 15.63
CA SER A 27 12.55 -14.24 14.39
C SER A 27 13.06 -12.81 14.57
N SER A 28 14.28 -12.55 14.12
CA SER A 28 14.77 -11.18 14.06
C SER A 28 13.87 -10.40 13.09
N SER A 29 13.41 -9.24 13.52
CA SER A 29 12.67 -8.33 12.63
C SER A 29 13.49 -8.10 11.36
N PRO A 30 12.84 -8.06 10.18
CA PRO A 30 13.55 -7.85 8.94
C PRO A 30 14.32 -6.52 8.97
N PRO A 31 15.53 -6.45 8.41
CA PRO A 31 16.32 -5.24 8.42
C PRO A 31 15.63 -4.13 7.66
N ILE A 32 15.66 -2.92 8.23
CA ILE A 32 15.10 -1.71 7.66
C ILE A 32 16.26 -0.81 7.20
N ARG A 33 16.17 -0.30 5.98
CA ARG A 33 17.07 0.72 5.44
C ARG A 33 16.27 1.91 4.94
N GLU A 34 16.61 3.09 5.40
CA GLU A 34 16.00 4.35 4.96
C GLU A 34 17.02 5.20 4.24
N GLY A 35 16.55 6.11 3.38
CA GLY A 35 17.39 7.04 2.65
C GLY A 35 16.59 7.88 1.66
N TYR A 36 17.30 8.44 0.70
CA TYR A 36 16.72 9.30 -0.32
C TYR A 36 17.17 8.90 -1.71
N VAL A 37 16.24 8.95 -2.66
CA VAL A 37 16.49 8.87 -4.10
C VAL A 37 16.54 10.28 -4.65
N ASP A 38 17.58 10.63 -5.40
CA ASP A 38 17.62 11.87 -6.17
C ASP A 38 16.74 11.71 -7.42
N ALA A 39 15.68 12.50 -7.49
CA ALA A 39 14.76 12.55 -8.63
C ALA A 39 15.04 13.69 -9.61
N GLY A 40 16.17 14.39 -9.41
CA GLY A 40 16.57 15.57 -10.20
C GLY A 40 15.86 16.86 -9.76
N ASN A 41 16.32 17.98 -10.28
CA ASN A 41 15.78 19.32 -9.99
C ASN A 41 15.68 19.64 -8.48
N GLY A 42 16.59 19.09 -7.66
CA GLY A 42 16.58 19.28 -6.21
C GLY A 42 15.52 18.48 -5.46
N VAL A 43 14.76 17.62 -6.14
CA VAL A 43 13.76 16.76 -5.53
C VAL A 43 14.42 15.48 -5.03
N ARG A 44 14.28 15.20 -3.74
CA ARG A 44 14.73 13.98 -3.07
C ARG A 44 13.51 13.23 -2.56
N LEU A 45 13.39 11.96 -2.95
CA LEU A 45 12.29 11.08 -2.53
C LEU A 45 12.77 10.22 -1.36
N PHE A 46 12.10 10.35 -0.23
CA PHE A 46 12.35 9.47 0.90
C PHE A 46 11.94 8.04 0.57
N TYR A 47 12.73 7.06 1.01
CA TYR A 47 12.36 5.65 0.92
C TYR A 47 12.63 4.89 2.22
N ARG A 48 11.84 3.84 2.45
CA ARG A 48 12.03 2.79 3.45
C ARG A 48 12.05 1.43 2.75
N LEU A 49 13.17 0.73 2.84
CA LEU A 49 13.33 -0.62 2.31
C LEU A 49 13.34 -1.60 3.47
N LEU A 50 12.41 -2.55 3.45
CA LEU A 50 12.23 -3.60 4.45
C LEU A 50 12.63 -4.95 3.85
N GLY A 51 13.55 -5.64 4.50
CA GLY A 51 14.10 -6.91 4.01
C GLY A 51 15.33 -6.75 3.08
N THR A 52 15.90 -7.88 2.68
CA THR A 52 17.14 -7.95 1.86
C THR A 52 16.99 -8.81 0.60
N ALA A 53 15.77 -9.26 0.29
CA ALA A 53 15.53 -10.15 -0.83
C ALA A 53 15.86 -9.48 -2.18
N ARG A 54 16.19 -10.32 -3.18
CA ARG A 54 16.40 -9.86 -4.56
C ARG A 54 15.10 -9.42 -5.21
N ASP A 55 13.99 -10.10 -4.88
CA ASP A 55 12.67 -9.78 -5.40
C ASP A 55 12.04 -8.69 -4.52
N THR A 56 12.07 -7.47 -5.03
CA THR A 56 11.57 -6.30 -4.32
C THR A 56 10.22 -5.87 -4.90
N LEU A 57 9.22 -5.76 -4.03
CA LEU A 57 7.94 -5.15 -4.34
C LEU A 57 7.99 -3.65 -4.03
N VAL A 58 7.84 -2.83 -5.06
CA VAL A 58 7.78 -1.37 -4.91
C VAL A 58 6.35 -0.96 -4.60
N ILE A 59 6.15 -0.33 -3.45
CA ILE A 59 4.84 0.11 -2.95
C ILE A 59 4.63 1.57 -3.33
N VAL A 60 3.58 1.83 -4.11
CA VAL A 60 3.17 3.16 -4.56
C VAL A 60 1.89 3.55 -3.84
N HIS A 61 2.01 4.51 -2.93
CA HIS A 61 0.91 4.92 -2.06
C HIS A 61 -0.18 5.72 -2.78
N GLY A 62 -1.34 5.79 -2.15
CA GLY A 62 -2.50 6.56 -2.60
C GLY A 62 -2.41 8.06 -2.30
N GLY A 63 -3.50 8.74 -2.42
CA GLY A 63 -3.64 10.20 -2.27
C GLY A 63 -4.27 10.79 -3.53
N PRO A 64 -3.54 11.62 -4.31
CA PRO A 64 -2.19 12.17 -4.11
C PRO A 64 -2.09 13.10 -2.89
N GLY A 65 -0.85 13.26 -2.39
CA GLY A 65 -0.56 14.17 -1.28
C GLY A 65 -0.45 13.50 0.10
N PHE A 66 -0.76 12.19 0.22
CA PHE A 66 -0.40 11.38 1.39
C PHE A 66 1.02 10.84 1.24
N SER A 67 1.57 10.27 2.32
CA SER A 67 2.84 9.54 2.29
C SER A 67 2.65 8.03 2.33
N SER A 68 3.73 7.28 2.17
CA SER A 68 3.75 5.84 2.43
C SER A 68 3.55 5.50 3.91
N GLY A 69 3.61 6.49 4.81
CA GLY A 69 3.42 6.33 6.25
C GLY A 69 2.06 5.76 6.63
N TYR A 70 1.02 6.00 5.86
CA TYR A 70 -0.30 5.46 6.18
C TYR A 70 -0.41 3.93 6.08
N PHE A 71 0.54 3.26 5.43
CA PHE A 71 0.63 1.80 5.48
C PHE A 71 1.14 1.29 6.83
N GLY A 72 1.79 2.16 7.63
CA GLY A 72 2.36 1.76 8.90
C GLY A 72 3.24 0.52 8.78
N HIS A 73 2.86 -0.53 9.51
CA HIS A 73 3.46 -1.86 9.48
C HIS A 73 2.55 -2.92 8.84
N ASP A 74 1.39 -2.52 8.31
CA ASP A 74 0.37 -3.46 7.85
C ASP A 74 0.86 -4.36 6.71
N LEU A 75 1.71 -3.84 5.82
CA LEU A 75 2.27 -4.63 4.72
C LEU A 75 3.52 -5.45 5.10
N ASP A 76 4.08 -5.26 6.29
CA ASP A 76 5.33 -5.91 6.71
C ASP A 76 5.20 -7.45 6.75
N ALA A 77 3.97 -7.97 6.91
CA ALA A 77 3.68 -9.39 6.84
C ALA A 77 4.10 -10.05 5.51
N LEU A 78 4.15 -9.30 4.40
CA LEU A 78 4.65 -9.82 3.11
C LEU A 78 6.14 -10.18 3.13
N VAL A 79 6.94 -9.55 4.01
CA VAL A 79 8.35 -9.92 4.23
C VAL A 79 8.46 -11.12 5.16
N ALA A 80 7.57 -11.18 6.18
CA ALA A 80 7.59 -12.22 7.21
C ALA A 80 7.17 -13.60 6.70
N THR A 81 6.51 -13.71 5.54
CA THR A 81 6.10 -15.01 4.94
C THR A 81 7.28 -15.93 4.60
N GLY A 82 8.51 -15.46 4.74
CA GLY A 82 9.72 -16.26 4.51
C GLY A 82 9.98 -16.63 3.04
N ARG A 83 9.17 -16.15 2.11
CA ARG A 83 9.31 -16.42 0.67
C ARG A 83 10.25 -15.46 -0.07
N GLY A 84 10.87 -14.55 0.65
CA GLY A 84 12.01 -13.80 0.13
C GLY A 84 11.66 -12.52 -0.63
N HIS A 85 10.53 -11.87 -0.31
CA HIS A 85 10.24 -10.54 -0.84
C HIS A 85 10.84 -9.45 0.06
N ALA A 86 11.34 -8.38 -0.55
CA ALA A 86 11.60 -7.12 0.12
C ALA A 86 10.53 -6.10 -0.27
N LEU A 87 10.22 -5.15 0.62
CA LEU A 87 9.26 -4.07 0.33
C LEU A 87 9.99 -2.75 0.25
N LEU A 88 9.83 -2.04 -0.84
CA LEU A 88 10.35 -0.70 -1.03
C LEU A 88 9.20 0.30 -1.05
N PHE A 89 9.04 1.02 0.04
CA PHE A 89 8.14 2.16 0.14
C PHE A 89 8.90 3.42 -0.25
N TYR A 90 8.25 4.34 -0.92
CA TYR A 90 8.78 5.69 -1.11
C TYR A 90 7.66 6.72 -0.96
N ASP A 91 7.98 7.88 -0.43
CA ASP A 91 7.07 9.02 -0.41
C ASP A 91 7.15 9.72 -1.75
N GLN A 92 6.00 9.93 -2.39
CA GLN A 92 5.92 10.68 -3.63
C GLN A 92 6.32 12.14 -3.38
N ARG A 93 6.74 12.86 -4.44
CA ARG A 93 7.12 14.28 -4.34
C ARG A 93 6.04 15.12 -3.67
N GLY A 94 6.45 16.05 -2.84
CA GLY A 94 5.56 16.95 -2.14
C GLY A 94 4.88 16.34 -0.90
N ALA A 95 5.14 15.07 -0.57
CA ALA A 95 4.48 14.34 0.51
C ALA A 95 5.48 13.76 1.52
N GLY A 96 5.03 13.47 2.72
CA GLY A 96 5.76 12.79 3.77
C GLY A 96 7.11 13.42 4.07
N ARG A 97 8.16 12.60 3.99
CA ARG A 97 9.57 12.96 4.21
C ARG A 97 10.30 13.36 2.92
N SER A 98 9.63 13.29 1.76
CA SER A 98 10.17 13.74 0.47
C SER A 98 10.21 15.26 0.37
N THR A 99 10.95 15.78 -0.59
CA THR A 99 11.04 17.23 -0.84
C THR A 99 9.64 17.81 -1.06
N LEU A 100 9.28 18.81 -0.25
CA LEU A 100 8.03 19.53 -0.39
C LEU A 100 8.07 20.43 -1.62
N VAL A 101 7.19 20.15 -2.57
CA VAL A 101 7.09 20.86 -3.83
C VAL A 101 5.83 21.71 -3.82
N LYS A 102 5.95 22.98 -4.16
CA LYS A 102 4.85 23.96 -4.21
C LYS A 102 4.52 24.40 -5.63
N ASP A 103 5.49 24.26 -6.54
CA ASP A 103 5.29 24.60 -7.94
C ASP A 103 4.37 23.58 -8.62
N SER A 104 3.29 24.06 -9.21
CA SER A 104 2.32 23.22 -9.93
C SER A 104 2.93 22.45 -11.10
N ALA A 105 3.94 23.00 -11.77
CA ALA A 105 4.65 22.32 -12.86
C ALA A 105 5.39 21.06 -12.38
N GLU A 106 5.90 21.09 -11.15
CA GLU A 106 6.57 19.96 -10.52
C GLU A 106 5.57 18.96 -9.91
N LEU A 107 4.28 19.31 -9.77
CA LEU A 107 3.22 18.44 -9.25
C LEU A 107 2.34 17.85 -10.37
N SER A 108 2.91 17.64 -11.54
CA SER A 108 2.22 17.09 -12.71
C SER A 108 2.42 15.57 -12.82
N ALA A 109 1.43 14.86 -13.41
CA ALA A 109 1.46 13.43 -13.60
C ALA A 109 2.76 12.88 -14.23
N PRO A 110 3.36 13.51 -15.27
CA PRO A 110 4.65 13.07 -15.81
C PRO A 110 5.80 13.09 -14.80
N ARG A 111 5.75 13.99 -13.80
CA ARG A 111 6.78 14.06 -12.77
C ARG A 111 6.71 12.86 -11.82
N PHE A 112 5.52 12.40 -11.45
CA PHE A 112 5.36 11.17 -10.64
C PHE A 112 5.87 9.92 -11.37
N VAL A 113 5.71 9.87 -12.69
CA VAL A 113 6.27 8.80 -13.54
C VAL A 113 7.81 8.87 -13.54
N ALA A 114 8.37 10.07 -13.69
CA ALA A 114 9.82 10.28 -13.65
C ALA A 114 10.42 9.92 -12.27
N ASP A 115 9.68 10.17 -11.18
CA ASP A 115 10.07 9.76 -9.83
C ASP A 115 10.17 8.24 -9.69
N LEU A 116 9.17 7.52 -10.16
CA LEU A 116 9.17 6.05 -10.11
C LEU A 116 10.32 5.48 -10.97
N GLU A 117 10.63 6.12 -12.09
CA GLU A 117 11.81 5.77 -12.90
C GLU A 117 13.13 6.09 -12.18
N ALA A 118 13.19 7.20 -11.43
CA ALA A 118 14.36 7.51 -10.60
C ALA A 118 14.55 6.46 -9.49
N VAL A 119 13.47 6.02 -8.84
CA VAL A 119 13.49 4.90 -7.88
C VAL A 119 14.02 3.63 -8.54
N ARG A 120 13.49 3.24 -9.69
CA ARG A 120 13.97 2.07 -10.43
C ARG A 120 15.48 2.14 -10.72
N ARG A 121 15.95 3.28 -11.20
CA ARG A 121 17.37 3.50 -11.54
C ARG A 121 18.27 3.49 -10.33
N HIS A 122 17.87 4.11 -9.23
CA HIS A 122 18.61 4.17 -7.98
C HIS A 122 18.89 2.77 -7.42
N PHE A 123 17.87 1.90 -7.42
CA PHE A 123 18.00 0.51 -6.96
C PHE A 123 18.48 -0.45 -8.05
N LYS A 124 18.76 0.05 -9.27
CA LYS A 124 19.25 -0.73 -10.42
C LYS A 124 18.32 -1.89 -10.80
N PHE A 125 17.02 -1.74 -10.59
CA PHE A 125 16.05 -2.72 -11.03
C PHE A 125 15.96 -2.73 -12.55
N GLN A 126 16.01 -3.89 -13.19
CA GLN A 126 15.78 -4.02 -14.63
C GLN A 126 14.30 -3.80 -14.93
N LYS A 127 13.43 -4.50 -14.19
CA LYS A 127 11.98 -4.34 -14.23
C LYS A 127 11.44 -4.11 -12.83
N LEU A 128 10.32 -3.43 -12.74
CA LEU A 128 9.62 -3.19 -11.48
C LEU A 128 8.52 -4.23 -11.27
N THR A 129 8.50 -4.84 -10.10
CA THR A 129 7.32 -5.48 -9.53
C THR A 129 6.70 -4.48 -8.57
N MET A 130 5.44 -4.09 -8.81
CA MET A 130 4.83 -2.92 -8.18
C MET A 130 3.48 -3.25 -7.56
N LEU A 131 3.19 -2.62 -6.43
CA LEU A 131 1.84 -2.56 -5.86
C LEU A 131 1.42 -1.09 -5.79
N GLY A 132 0.31 -0.75 -6.43
CA GLY A 132 -0.29 0.58 -6.38
C GLY A 132 -1.63 0.55 -5.66
N HIS A 133 -1.75 1.35 -4.59
CA HIS A 133 -2.99 1.50 -3.86
C HIS A 133 -3.69 2.81 -4.27
N SER A 134 -4.96 2.73 -4.63
CA SER A 134 -5.77 3.93 -4.92
C SER A 134 -5.15 4.78 -6.06
N TRP A 135 -4.78 6.05 -5.79
CA TRP A 135 -4.01 6.90 -6.71
C TRP A 135 -2.70 6.24 -7.19
N GLY A 136 -2.05 5.44 -6.33
CA GLY A 136 -0.85 4.70 -6.72
C GLY A 136 -1.06 3.81 -7.94
N ALA A 137 -2.25 3.26 -8.13
CA ALA A 137 -2.63 2.52 -9.34
C ALA A 137 -2.57 3.42 -10.60
N GLY A 138 -3.00 4.68 -10.48
CA GLY A 138 -2.87 5.66 -11.57
C GLY A 138 -1.41 5.93 -11.95
N VAL A 139 -0.53 6.06 -10.95
CA VAL A 139 0.92 6.19 -11.20
C VAL A 139 1.46 4.95 -11.92
N LEU A 140 1.03 3.75 -11.52
CA LEU A 140 1.40 2.51 -12.20
C LEU A 140 0.92 2.48 -13.66
N ALA A 141 -0.32 2.90 -13.93
CA ALA A 141 -0.85 2.98 -15.30
C ALA A 141 -0.01 3.91 -16.17
N LEU A 142 0.29 5.11 -15.66
CA LEU A 142 1.09 6.11 -16.36
C LEU A 142 2.53 5.62 -16.60
N TYR A 143 3.13 5.00 -15.60
CA TYR A 143 4.47 4.41 -15.73
C TYR A 143 4.49 3.28 -16.77
N ALA A 144 3.55 2.37 -16.68
CA ALA A 144 3.45 1.25 -17.60
C ALA A 144 3.13 1.69 -19.04
N ALA A 145 2.39 2.80 -19.21
CA ALA A 145 2.14 3.42 -20.51
C ALA A 145 3.43 3.94 -21.17
N GLN A 146 4.31 4.52 -20.35
CA GLN A 146 5.56 5.12 -20.83
C GLN A 146 6.71 4.12 -20.95
N TYR A 147 6.75 3.11 -20.07
CA TYR A 147 7.83 2.13 -19.96
C TYR A 147 7.32 0.69 -19.87
N PRO A 148 6.51 0.19 -20.84
CA PRO A 148 5.90 -1.13 -20.74
C PRO A 148 6.92 -2.26 -20.59
N GLU A 149 8.10 -2.12 -21.20
CA GLU A 149 9.20 -3.09 -21.14
C GLU A 149 9.86 -3.18 -19.76
N ARG A 150 9.68 -2.17 -18.92
CA ARG A 150 10.25 -2.08 -17.55
C ARG A 150 9.29 -2.57 -16.48
N VAL A 151 8.11 -3.02 -16.86
CA VAL A 151 7.13 -3.62 -15.95
C VAL A 151 7.34 -5.12 -15.86
N GLY A 152 7.49 -5.63 -14.65
CA GLY A 152 7.57 -7.07 -14.36
C GLY A 152 6.21 -7.64 -13.98
N ARG A 153 5.62 -7.12 -12.91
CA ARG A 153 4.30 -7.48 -12.41
C ARG A 153 3.62 -6.26 -11.78
N MET A 154 2.29 -6.23 -11.79
CA MET A 154 1.52 -5.17 -11.17
C MET A 154 0.45 -5.75 -10.24
N VAL A 155 0.34 -5.20 -9.03
CA VAL A 155 -0.79 -5.41 -8.12
C VAL A 155 -1.52 -4.08 -8.00
N ILE A 156 -2.78 -4.04 -8.42
CA ILE A 156 -3.67 -2.87 -8.37
C ILE A 156 -4.65 -3.08 -7.23
N VAL A 157 -4.57 -2.24 -6.21
CA VAL A 157 -5.40 -2.36 -5.00
C VAL A 157 -6.33 -1.15 -4.90
N GLY A 158 -7.64 -1.35 -5.00
CA GLY A 158 -8.61 -0.26 -4.96
C GLY A 158 -8.28 0.85 -5.97
N GLY A 159 -7.93 0.46 -7.22
CA GLY A 159 -7.42 1.39 -8.23
C GLY A 159 -8.44 2.43 -8.65
N ILE A 160 -7.98 3.69 -8.82
CA ILE A 160 -8.82 4.77 -9.34
C ILE A 160 -9.29 4.47 -10.79
N PRO A 161 -10.41 5.09 -11.26
CA PRO A 161 -10.89 4.90 -12.61
C PRO A 161 -9.86 5.21 -13.70
N LEU A 162 -9.87 4.43 -14.79
CA LEU A 162 -8.98 4.61 -15.95
C LEU A 162 -9.32 5.84 -16.80
N THR A 163 -10.42 6.54 -16.50
CA THR A 163 -10.89 7.70 -17.28
C THR A 163 -11.20 8.89 -16.37
N ALA A 164 -11.01 10.10 -16.91
CA ALA A 164 -11.38 11.34 -16.23
C ALA A 164 -12.87 11.40 -15.89
N GLN A 165 -13.73 10.89 -16.77
CA GLN A 165 -15.18 10.81 -16.54
C GLN A 165 -15.51 9.90 -15.35
N GLY A 166 -14.89 8.72 -15.29
CA GLY A 166 -15.06 7.78 -14.17
C GLY A 166 -14.59 8.39 -12.85
N LEU A 167 -13.43 9.07 -12.85
CA LEU A 167 -12.93 9.75 -11.67
C LEU A 167 -13.89 10.86 -11.19
N ALA A 168 -14.41 11.66 -12.12
CA ALA A 168 -15.39 12.71 -11.80
C ALA A 168 -16.68 12.12 -11.21
N ALA A 169 -17.19 11.01 -11.77
CA ALA A 169 -18.35 10.29 -11.27
C ALA A 169 -18.11 9.73 -9.85
N PHE A 170 -16.96 9.12 -9.62
CA PHE A 170 -16.55 8.63 -8.29
C PHE A 170 -16.58 9.77 -7.25
N PHE A 171 -15.92 10.90 -7.52
CA PHE A 171 -15.90 12.02 -6.58
C PHE A 171 -17.28 12.67 -6.41
N ALA A 172 -18.12 12.68 -7.45
CA ALA A 172 -19.51 13.15 -7.33
C ALA A 172 -20.32 12.23 -6.41
N GLY A 173 -20.22 10.92 -6.57
CA GLY A 173 -20.84 9.92 -5.70
C GLY A 173 -20.39 10.04 -4.25
N LEU A 174 -19.08 10.18 -4.02
CA LEU A 174 -18.51 10.34 -2.69
C LEU A 174 -19.04 11.62 -1.98
N ARG A 175 -19.20 12.72 -2.73
CA ARG A 175 -19.79 13.96 -2.18
C ARG A 175 -21.30 13.81 -1.89
N ALA A 176 -22.03 13.17 -2.79
CA ALA A 176 -23.48 12.96 -2.65
C ALA A 176 -23.82 12.04 -1.47
N GLY A 177 -22.98 11.05 -1.18
CA GLY A 177 -23.15 10.13 -0.06
C GLY A 177 -22.96 10.75 1.32
N ARG A 178 -22.44 11.98 1.41
CA ARG A 178 -22.25 12.69 2.69
C ARG A 178 -23.46 13.54 3.02
N ASP A 179 -24.04 13.35 4.20
CA ASP A 179 -25.12 14.20 4.69
C ASP A 179 -24.64 15.62 5.06
N SER A 180 -25.60 16.51 5.34
CA SER A 180 -25.29 17.91 5.68
C SER A 180 -24.57 18.07 7.02
N ALA A 181 -24.81 17.16 7.98
CA ALA A 181 -24.16 17.21 9.29
C ALA A 181 -22.67 16.81 9.16
N THR A 182 -22.39 15.73 8.42
CA THR A 182 -21.02 15.32 8.11
C THR A 182 -20.25 16.42 7.39
N ARG A 183 -20.82 17.04 6.35
CA ARG A 183 -20.18 18.15 5.63
C ARG A 183 -19.86 19.34 6.54
N ARG A 184 -20.78 19.73 7.46
CA ARG A 184 -20.51 20.80 8.44
C ARG A 184 -19.37 20.43 9.38
N ARG A 185 -19.35 19.21 9.92
CA ARG A 185 -18.26 18.74 10.78
C ARG A 185 -16.92 18.73 10.06
N MET A 186 -16.88 18.26 8.83
CA MET A 186 -15.65 18.32 8.00
C MET A 186 -15.15 19.74 7.85
N SER A 187 -16.02 20.69 7.48
CA SER A 187 -15.65 22.11 7.35
C SER A 187 -15.15 22.72 8.66
N GLN A 188 -15.71 22.34 9.82
CA GLN A 188 -15.23 22.78 11.13
C GLN A 188 -13.81 22.32 11.40
N TRP A 189 -13.50 21.02 11.15
CA TRP A 189 -12.15 20.47 11.34
C TRP A 189 -11.15 21.00 10.33
N GLU A 190 -11.55 21.21 9.08
CA GLU A 190 -10.71 21.86 8.06
C GLU A 190 -10.34 23.31 8.48
N THR A 191 -11.29 24.04 9.07
CA THR A 191 -11.04 25.38 9.63
C THR A 191 -10.09 25.33 10.81
N ALA A 192 -10.24 24.35 11.73
CA ALA A 192 -9.34 24.17 12.85
C ALA A 192 -7.90 23.86 12.37
N LEU A 193 -7.76 22.95 11.41
CA LEU A 193 -6.45 22.63 10.80
C LEU A 193 -5.82 23.80 10.05
N ALA A 194 -6.63 24.66 9.45
CA ALA A 194 -6.12 25.88 8.81
C ALA A 194 -5.57 26.89 9.83
N ALA A 195 -6.19 26.94 11.02
CA ALA A 195 -5.75 27.80 12.13
C ALA A 195 -4.53 27.22 12.87
N ASP A 196 -4.56 25.92 13.17
CA ASP A 196 -3.45 25.19 13.79
C ASP A 196 -3.19 23.86 13.06
N PRO A 197 -2.25 23.84 12.12
CA PRO A 197 -1.86 22.63 11.38
C PRO A 197 -1.18 21.54 12.23
N GLU A 198 -0.78 21.84 13.46
CA GLU A 198 -0.21 20.87 14.40
C GLU A 198 -1.30 20.18 15.24
N ASP A 199 -2.56 20.65 15.20
CA ASP A 199 -3.66 20.06 15.96
C ASP A 199 -3.91 18.62 15.52
N GLN A 200 -3.43 17.69 16.34
CA GLN A 200 -3.55 16.25 16.12
C GLN A 200 -5.02 15.76 16.27
N THR A 201 -5.83 16.46 17.06
CA THR A 201 -7.25 16.11 17.22
C THR A 201 -8.01 16.48 15.97
N ALA A 202 -7.83 17.72 15.49
CA ALA A 202 -8.45 18.17 14.24
C ALA A 202 -8.03 17.31 13.03
N CYS A 203 -6.75 16.93 12.98
CA CYS A 203 -6.25 16.02 11.94
C CYS A 203 -6.98 14.67 11.97
N ARG A 204 -7.04 14.00 13.13
CA ARG A 204 -7.68 12.70 13.27
C ARG A 204 -9.18 12.75 13.00
N GLU A 205 -9.87 13.73 13.52
CA GLU A 205 -11.33 13.89 13.32
C GLU A 205 -11.67 14.18 11.86
N SER A 206 -10.89 15.05 11.19
CA SER A 206 -11.06 15.34 9.77
C SER A 206 -10.87 14.09 8.91
N ASN A 207 -9.77 13.36 9.15
CA ASN A 207 -9.47 12.12 8.43
C ASN A 207 -10.51 11.02 8.73
N ALA A 208 -10.95 10.87 9.98
CA ALA A 208 -11.99 9.90 10.32
C ALA A 208 -13.28 10.16 9.54
N LEU A 209 -13.74 11.43 9.45
CA LEU A 209 -14.92 11.79 8.68
C LEU A 209 -14.72 11.59 7.16
N PHE A 210 -13.52 11.86 6.66
CA PHE A 210 -13.22 11.69 5.24
C PHE A 210 -13.18 10.21 4.86
N PHE A 211 -12.52 9.36 5.66
CA PHE A 211 -12.27 7.97 5.33
C PHE A 211 -13.32 6.98 5.82
N THR A 212 -14.30 7.40 6.63
CA THR A 212 -15.41 6.51 7.05
C THR A 212 -16.03 5.72 5.88
N PRO A 213 -16.34 6.31 4.70
CA PRO A 213 -16.90 5.53 3.59
C PRO A 213 -15.94 4.52 2.95
N PHE A 214 -14.66 4.56 3.29
CA PHE A 214 -13.62 3.69 2.72
C PHE A 214 -13.44 2.40 3.51
N PHE A 215 -14.08 2.26 4.67
CA PHE A 215 -14.04 1.09 5.55
C PHE A 215 -15.41 0.46 5.71
N VAL A 216 -15.43 -0.85 5.89
CA VAL A 216 -16.65 -1.59 6.30
C VAL A 216 -16.82 -1.51 7.82
N ASP A 217 -15.74 -1.77 8.55
CA ASP A 217 -15.70 -1.59 9.99
C ASP A 217 -15.30 -0.14 10.31
N THR A 218 -16.28 0.68 10.68
CA THR A 218 -16.09 2.07 11.11
C THR A 218 -15.90 2.20 12.62
N THR A 219 -15.83 1.09 13.37
CA THR A 219 -15.49 1.12 14.80
C THR A 219 -14.05 1.60 14.96
N GLY A 220 -13.78 2.41 15.99
CA GLY A 220 -12.57 3.20 16.10
C GLY A 220 -11.23 2.45 16.13
N THR A 221 -11.20 1.12 16.07
CA THR A 221 -9.96 0.33 15.95
C THR A 221 -9.44 0.30 14.52
N THR A 222 -10.29 0.04 13.53
CA THR A 222 -9.89 -0.10 12.12
C THR A 222 -9.49 1.23 11.49
N LEU A 223 -10.22 2.31 11.79
CA LEU A 223 -9.86 3.67 11.35
C LEU A 223 -8.55 4.19 11.96
N ARG A 224 -8.11 3.64 13.10
CA ARG A 224 -6.85 4.03 13.76
C ARG A 224 -5.61 3.35 13.19
N HIS A 225 -5.78 2.25 12.46
CA HIS A 225 -4.65 1.56 11.83
C HIS A 225 -4.04 2.40 10.70
N VAL A 226 -4.86 3.18 9.99
CA VAL A 226 -4.40 4.04 8.89
C VAL A 226 -4.17 5.46 9.41
N ASP A 227 -2.93 5.76 9.81
CA ASP A 227 -2.58 7.06 10.41
C ASP A 227 -2.07 8.05 9.34
N PHE A 228 -2.97 8.91 8.88
CA PHE A 228 -2.63 10.02 8.00
C PHE A 228 -2.07 11.25 8.73
N CYS A 229 -2.02 11.22 10.05
CA CYS A 229 -1.60 12.35 10.88
C CYS A 229 -0.16 12.20 11.41
N SER A 230 0.48 11.07 11.18
CA SER A 230 1.89 10.82 11.56
C SER A 230 2.90 11.59 10.71
N ASP A 231 2.49 12.06 9.53
CA ASP A 231 3.37 12.87 8.69
C ASP A 231 3.77 14.19 9.36
N PRO A 232 4.98 14.71 9.06
CA PRO A 232 5.38 16.03 9.51
C PRO A 232 4.36 17.10 9.11
N ALA A 233 4.05 18.03 10.00
CA ALA A 233 3.03 19.04 9.75
C ALA A 233 3.24 19.87 8.45
N PRO A 234 4.48 20.24 8.05
CA PRO A 234 4.70 20.85 6.75
C PRO A 234 4.21 20.00 5.57
N ALA A 235 4.37 18.66 5.63
CA ALA A 235 3.88 17.74 4.60
C ALA A 235 2.36 17.67 4.61
N ARG A 236 1.74 17.59 5.79
CA ARG A 236 0.27 17.60 5.92
C ARG A 236 -0.33 18.88 5.34
N ARG A 237 0.27 20.06 5.62
CA ARG A 237 -0.13 21.33 4.99
C ARG A 237 0.00 21.32 3.47
N ASN A 238 1.03 20.66 2.95
CA ASN A 238 1.29 20.60 1.51
C ASN A 238 0.35 19.59 0.79
N SER A 239 -0.29 18.68 1.51
CA SER A 239 -1.12 17.61 0.95
C SER A 239 -2.23 18.14 0.03
N ALA A 240 -2.94 19.19 0.44
CA ALA A 240 -4.00 19.80 -0.37
C ALA A 240 -3.44 20.44 -1.67
N VAL A 241 -2.25 21.02 -1.62
CA VAL A 241 -1.55 21.59 -2.79
C VAL A 241 -1.19 20.48 -3.77
N VAL A 242 -0.55 19.40 -3.27
CA VAL A 242 -0.20 18.23 -4.09
C VAL A 242 -1.45 17.62 -4.72
N ASN A 243 -2.49 17.39 -3.92
CA ASN A 243 -3.76 16.83 -4.38
C ASN A 243 -4.36 17.67 -5.51
N ARG A 244 -4.53 18.96 -5.28
CA ARG A 244 -5.14 19.89 -6.25
C ARG A 244 -4.41 19.90 -7.59
N TYR A 245 -3.09 20.09 -7.57
CA TYR A 245 -2.33 20.25 -8.81
C TYR A 245 -2.10 18.93 -9.53
N THR A 246 -1.94 17.83 -8.80
CA THR A 246 -1.84 16.51 -9.42
C THR A 246 -3.11 16.16 -10.20
N TRP A 247 -4.30 16.30 -9.57
CA TRP A 247 -5.57 16.05 -10.25
C TRP A 247 -5.78 16.97 -11.44
N ALA A 248 -5.47 18.27 -11.30
CA ALA A 248 -5.58 19.23 -12.39
C ALA A 248 -4.67 18.90 -13.57
N SER A 249 -3.49 18.32 -13.32
CA SER A 249 -2.51 17.98 -14.36
C SER A 249 -2.95 16.83 -15.25
N LEU A 250 -3.90 16.00 -14.82
CA LEU A 250 -4.38 14.86 -15.59
C LEU A 250 -5.26 15.26 -16.79
N GLY A 251 -5.98 16.39 -16.66
CA GLY A 251 -6.90 16.84 -17.72
C GLY A 251 -7.97 15.79 -18.04
N ALA A 252 -8.36 15.74 -19.30
CA ALA A 252 -9.30 14.75 -19.83
C ALA A 252 -8.55 13.47 -20.24
N TYR A 253 -8.20 12.64 -19.27
CA TYR A 253 -7.43 11.42 -19.52
C TYR A 253 -8.32 10.21 -19.82
N ASP A 254 -7.75 9.31 -20.64
CA ASP A 254 -8.19 7.93 -20.83
C ASP A 254 -6.95 7.04 -20.92
N TRP A 255 -6.72 6.23 -19.89
CA TRP A 255 -5.56 5.34 -19.83
C TRP A 255 -5.80 3.95 -20.39
N ARG A 256 -7.03 3.62 -20.79
CA ARG A 256 -7.37 2.30 -21.35
C ARG A 256 -6.48 1.90 -22.54
N PRO A 257 -6.26 2.76 -23.55
CA PRO A 257 -5.37 2.40 -24.65
C PRO A 257 -3.91 2.20 -24.20
N ALA A 258 -3.51 2.88 -23.12
CA ALA A 258 -2.18 2.77 -22.57
C ALA A 258 -1.96 1.44 -21.86
N VAL A 259 -2.86 1.07 -20.94
CA VAL A 259 -2.75 -0.19 -20.19
C VAL A 259 -2.99 -1.43 -21.06
N GLN A 260 -3.69 -1.32 -22.21
CA GLN A 260 -3.82 -2.38 -23.21
C GLN A 260 -2.49 -2.82 -23.81
N ARG A 261 -1.47 -1.98 -23.80
CA ARG A 261 -0.13 -2.33 -24.29
C ARG A 261 0.74 -3.04 -23.25
N VAL A 262 0.28 -3.09 -22.00
CA VAL A 262 1.04 -3.69 -20.90
C VAL A 262 0.81 -5.19 -20.88
N THR A 263 1.82 -5.95 -21.33
CA THR A 263 1.78 -7.43 -21.36
C THR A 263 2.20 -8.07 -20.04
N ALA A 264 2.70 -7.30 -19.08
CA ALA A 264 3.05 -7.81 -17.77
C ALA A 264 1.80 -8.33 -17.04
N PRO A 265 1.92 -9.42 -16.26
CA PRO A 265 0.81 -9.89 -15.42
C PRO A 265 0.35 -8.81 -14.45
N ALA A 266 -0.97 -8.65 -14.31
CA ALA A 266 -1.58 -7.69 -13.40
C ALA A 266 -2.68 -8.35 -12.57
N LEU A 267 -2.53 -8.29 -11.25
CA LEU A 267 -3.55 -8.70 -10.29
C LEU A 267 -4.30 -7.47 -9.80
N ILE A 268 -5.57 -7.38 -10.11
CA ILE A 268 -6.48 -6.35 -9.62
C ILE A 268 -7.19 -6.91 -8.40
N ILE A 269 -7.03 -6.26 -7.23
CA ILE A 269 -7.69 -6.66 -5.98
C ILE A 269 -8.66 -5.55 -5.59
N HIS A 270 -9.92 -5.91 -5.36
CA HIS A 270 -10.98 -4.96 -5.06
C HIS A 270 -11.95 -5.53 -4.02
N GLY A 271 -12.36 -4.70 -3.07
CA GLY A 271 -13.37 -5.05 -2.08
C GLY A 271 -14.77 -5.00 -2.68
N ASP A 272 -15.69 -5.89 -2.26
CA ASP A 272 -17.09 -5.79 -2.71
C ASP A 272 -17.87 -4.68 -1.99
N ARG A 273 -17.27 -4.10 -0.93
CA ARG A 273 -17.78 -2.95 -0.16
C ARG A 273 -16.93 -1.70 -0.37
N GLU A 274 -16.12 -1.70 -1.42
CA GLU A 274 -15.25 -0.61 -1.81
C GLU A 274 -16.04 0.64 -2.20
N VAL A 275 -15.56 1.81 -1.78
CA VAL A 275 -16.16 3.11 -2.13
C VAL A 275 -15.97 3.46 -3.61
N ILE A 276 -14.89 2.99 -4.21
CA ILE A 276 -14.68 3.07 -5.67
C ILE A 276 -15.54 1.98 -6.32
N PRO A 277 -16.49 2.32 -7.21
CA PRO A 277 -17.41 1.34 -7.81
C PRO A 277 -16.70 0.16 -8.49
N MET A 278 -17.25 -1.05 -8.32
CA MET A 278 -16.73 -2.32 -8.83
C MET A 278 -16.52 -2.33 -10.36
N GLU A 279 -17.29 -1.54 -11.09
CA GLU A 279 -17.16 -1.43 -12.55
C GLU A 279 -15.75 -0.97 -12.96
N TYR A 280 -15.10 -0.11 -12.17
CA TYR A 280 -13.75 0.36 -12.48
C TYR A 280 -12.68 -0.73 -12.26
N ALA A 281 -12.86 -1.60 -11.26
CA ALA A 281 -11.99 -2.76 -11.10
C ALA A 281 -12.14 -3.76 -12.26
N ARG A 282 -13.38 -3.96 -12.74
CA ARG A 282 -13.66 -4.76 -13.93
C ARG A 282 -13.06 -4.13 -15.19
N GLU A 283 -13.13 -2.80 -15.32
CA GLU A 283 -12.52 -2.06 -16.42
C GLU A 283 -11.00 -2.25 -16.44
N TRP A 284 -10.32 -2.17 -15.28
CA TRP A 284 -8.89 -2.47 -15.17
C TRP A 284 -8.56 -3.88 -15.69
N ALA A 285 -9.27 -4.90 -15.20
CA ALA A 285 -9.03 -6.28 -15.61
C ALA A 285 -9.32 -6.51 -17.10
N ALA A 286 -10.36 -5.89 -17.64
CA ALA A 286 -10.74 -6.00 -19.04
C ALA A 286 -9.77 -5.25 -19.98
N ALA A 287 -9.22 -4.13 -19.53
CA ALA A 287 -8.30 -3.32 -20.33
C ALA A 287 -6.91 -3.94 -20.45
N MET A 288 -6.44 -4.66 -19.42
CA MET A 288 -5.10 -5.25 -19.43
C MET A 288 -5.10 -6.66 -20.05
N PRO A 289 -4.20 -6.97 -21.02
CA PRO A 289 -4.15 -8.28 -21.70
C PRO A 289 -3.99 -9.47 -20.73
N ASN A 290 -3.14 -9.31 -19.69
CA ASN A 290 -2.87 -10.30 -18.67
C ASN A 290 -3.40 -9.83 -17.28
N GLY A 291 -4.53 -9.11 -17.28
CA GLY A 291 -5.21 -8.66 -16.07
C GLY A 291 -6.17 -9.70 -15.52
N ARG A 292 -6.13 -9.96 -14.19
CA ARG A 292 -7.15 -10.75 -13.49
C ARG A 292 -7.65 -10.03 -12.27
N LEU A 293 -8.96 -10.11 -12.05
CA LEU A 293 -9.66 -9.49 -10.93
C LEU A 293 -9.89 -10.52 -9.82
N LEU A 294 -9.46 -10.17 -8.62
CA LEU A 294 -9.83 -10.83 -7.37
C LEU A 294 -10.79 -9.92 -6.59
N ILE A 295 -12.00 -10.38 -6.37
CA ILE A 295 -12.97 -9.69 -5.53
C ILE A 295 -12.85 -10.23 -4.10
N MET A 296 -12.51 -9.38 -3.16
CA MET A 296 -12.50 -9.70 -1.73
C MET A 296 -13.84 -9.30 -1.11
N ARG A 297 -14.56 -10.28 -0.54
CA ARG A 297 -15.90 -10.06 0.05
C ARG A 297 -15.80 -9.50 1.45
N GLY A 298 -16.69 -8.58 1.78
CA GLY A 298 -16.85 -8.01 3.12
C GLY A 298 -15.80 -6.98 3.49
N VAL A 299 -15.03 -6.45 2.53
CA VAL A 299 -13.97 -5.46 2.76
C VAL A 299 -14.13 -4.24 1.85
N GLY A 300 -13.66 -3.09 2.32
CA GLY A 300 -13.64 -1.82 1.62
C GLY A 300 -12.31 -1.51 0.95
N HIS A 301 -11.86 -0.25 1.08
CA HIS A 301 -10.70 0.29 0.37
C HIS A 301 -9.34 -0.17 0.95
N PHE A 302 -9.28 -0.42 2.25
CA PHE A 302 -8.05 -0.80 2.94
C PHE A 302 -8.03 -2.32 3.18
N LEU A 303 -8.06 -3.09 2.10
CA LEU A 303 -8.19 -4.55 2.08
C LEU A 303 -7.13 -5.25 2.95
N TYR A 304 -5.90 -4.69 2.99
CA TYR A 304 -4.79 -5.23 3.76
C TYR A 304 -4.96 -5.03 5.28
N VAL A 305 -5.84 -4.11 5.69
CA VAL A 305 -6.23 -3.88 7.09
C VAL A 305 -7.43 -4.74 7.47
N GLU A 306 -8.46 -4.78 6.60
CA GLU A 306 -9.76 -5.40 6.90
C GLU A 306 -9.76 -6.93 6.77
N ASP A 307 -8.95 -7.48 5.85
CA ASP A 307 -8.73 -8.95 5.73
C ASP A 307 -7.27 -9.24 5.33
N PRO A 308 -6.33 -9.02 6.26
CA PRO A 308 -4.89 -9.16 5.98
C PRO A 308 -4.53 -10.58 5.53
N ALA A 309 -5.13 -11.61 6.13
CA ALA A 309 -4.78 -13.00 5.82
C ALA A 309 -5.05 -13.35 4.36
N ARG A 310 -6.23 -12.99 3.85
CA ARG A 310 -6.61 -13.25 2.46
C ARG A 310 -5.88 -12.34 1.49
N PHE A 311 -5.68 -11.07 1.85
CA PHE A 311 -4.93 -10.13 1.04
C PHE A 311 -3.48 -10.59 0.82
N PHE A 312 -2.75 -10.91 1.91
CA PHE A 312 -1.34 -11.31 1.81
C PHE A 312 -1.17 -12.65 1.11
N SER A 313 -2.06 -13.62 1.35
CA SER A 313 -2.04 -14.88 0.63
C SER A 313 -2.22 -14.68 -0.89
N ALA A 314 -3.10 -13.77 -1.29
CA ALA A 314 -3.33 -13.47 -2.69
C ALA A 314 -2.11 -12.78 -3.34
N VAL A 315 -1.55 -11.77 -2.68
CA VAL A 315 -0.38 -11.05 -3.17
C VAL A 315 0.83 -11.98 -3.27
N ASP A 316 1.11 -12.77 -2.24
CA ASP A 316 2.22 -13.71 -2.21
C ASP A 316 2.10 -14.78 -3.31
N THR A 317 0.91 -15.36 -3.50
CA THR A 317 0.65 -16.30 -4.61
C THR A 317 0.96 -15.67 -5.97
N PHE A 318 0.55 -14.41 -6.17
CA PHE A 318 0.79 -13.71 -7.42
C PHE A 318 2.29 -13.37 -7.60
N LEU A 319 2.98 -12.93 -6.57
CA LEU A 319 4.39 -12.58 -6.64
C LEU A 319 5.27 -13.81 -6.94
N THR A 320 4.86 -14.98 -6.48
CA THR A 320 5.55 -16.27 -6.76
C THR A 320 5.19 -16.90 -8.11
N GLY A 321 4.41 -16.21 -8.94
CA GLY A 321 4.11 -16.61 -10.32
C GLY A 321 2.78 -17.30 -10.52
N GLY A 322 2.01 -17.58 -9.44
CA GLY A 322 0.68 -18.15 -9.50
C GLY A 322 -0.41 -17.09 -9.69
N TRP A 323 -1.65 -17.56 -9.75
CA TRP A 323 -2.84 -16.73 -9.67
C TRP A 323 -3.65 -17.14 -8.44
N PRO A 324 -4.07 -16.18 -7.60
CA PRO A 324 -4.89 -16.46 -6.45
C PRO A 324 -6.20 -17.17 -6.85
N SER A 325 -6.65 -18.08 -6.01
CA SER A 325 -7.93 -18.74 -6.18
C SER A 325 -9.08 -17.72 -6.20
N GLY A 326 -10.05 -17.90 -7.09
CA GLY A 326 -11.18 -16.98 -7.26
C GLY A 326 -10.88 -15.75 -8.15
N THR A 327 -9.70 -15.68 -8.78
CA THR A 327 -9.46 -14.65 -9.80
C THR A 327 -10.25 -14.94 -11.07
N SER A 328 -10.87 -13.90 -11.63
CA SER A 328 -11.50 -13.92 -12.95
C SER A 328 -10.67 -13.08 -13.94
N GLY A 329 -10.52 -13.55 -15.15
CA GLY A 329 -9.82 -12.85 -16.25
C GLY A 329 -10.38 -13.29 -17.59
N LYS A 330 -9.78 -12.76 -18.68
CA LYS A 330 -10.10 -13.19 -20.06
C LYS A 330 -9.79 -14.66 -20.23
#